data_222e500353ef7d762010e4c402a2aa6e
#
_entry.id   222e500353ef7d762010e4c402a2aa6e
#
_cell.length_a   1.000
_cell.length_b   1.000
_cell.length_c   1.000
_cell.angle_alpha   90.00
_cell.angle_beta   90.00
_cell.angle_gamma   90.00
#
_symmetry.space_group_name_H-M   'P 1'
#
loop_
_entity.id
_entity.type
_entity.pdbx_description
1 polymer ?
#
loop_
_entity_poly.entity_id
_entity_poly.type
_entity_poly.pdbx_seq_one_letter_code
_entity_poly.pdbx_strand_id
1 'polypeptide(L)'
;MREEVLRDGAALIRTQYLRKPIGKANVALAELHLKSGIAFCAGATSRGGRKSPIPDRPKPKSVGGQFQPITDTRTQRLMDTDAEYKVLSEIADTLEMFYDLQVEGELYLYTEFQPCESCSSILRQFEEKFPSISLHVFWDYPYPPKP
;
A
#
# COMPACT_ATOMS: atom_id res chain seq x y z
N MET A 1 18.88 7.23 1.73
CA MET A 1 17.72 7.88 1.15
C MET A 1 16.46 7.09 1.39
N ARG A 2 15.33 7.77 1.49
CA ARG A 2 14.06 7.12 1.84
C ARG A 2 13.66 6.03 0.84
N GLU A 3 13.77 6.34 -0.44
CA GLU A 3 13.43 5.38 -1.50
C GLU A 3 14.25 4.10 -1.41
N GLU A 4 15.55 4.23 -1.17
CA GLU A 4 16.45 3.07 -1.06
C GLU A 4 16.10 2.19 0.14
N VAL A 5 15.79 2.81 1.27
CA VAL A 5 15.40 2.08 2.49
C VAL A 5 14.13 1.28 2.24
N LEU A 6 13.15 1.88 1.59
CA LEU A 6 11.89 1.20 1.28
C LEU A 6 12.11 0.09 0.26
N ARG A 7 12.94 0.32 -0.75
CA ARG A 7 13.26 -0.70 -1.76
C ARG A 7 13.93 -1.92 -1.11
N ASP A 8 14.89 -1.69 -0.22
CA ASP A 8 15.57 -2.78 0.50
C ASP A 8 14.59 -3.54 1.39
N GLY A 9 13.70 -2.83 2.06
CA GLY A 9 12.66 -3.45 2.88
C GLY A 9 11.71 -4.30 2.06
N ALA A 10 11.32 -3.82 0.88
CA ALA A 10 10.45 -4.58 -0.02
C ALA A 10 11.14 -5.86 -0.52
N ALA A 11 12.43 -5.76 -0.85
CA ALA A 11 13.21 -6.94 -1.27
C ALA A 11 13.26 -7.99 -0.16
N LEU A 12 13.39 -7.55 1.08
CA LEU A 12 13.38 -8.44 2.23
C LEU A 12 12.03 -9.13 2.41
N ILE A 13 10.94 -8.40 2.24
CA ILE A 13 9.58 -8.96 2.30
C ILE A 13 9.42 -10.03 1.20
N ARG A 14 9.86 -9.74 -0.01
CA ARG A 14 9.78 -10.69 -1.12
C ARG A 14 10.53 -11.97 -0.79
N THR A 15 11.73 -11.86 -0.24
CA THR A 15 12.55 -13.01 0.13
C THR A 15 11.90 -13.86 1.23
N GLN A 16 11.33 -13.20 2.24
CA GLN A 16 10.77 -13.91 3.40
C GLN A 16 9.37 -14.47 3.14
N TYR A 17 8.54 -13.75 2.41
CA TYR A 17 7.13 -14.11 2.27
C TYR A 17 6.78 -14.76 0.93
N LEU A 18 7.30 -14.25 -0.17
CA LEU A 18 6.96 -14.76 -1.50
C LEU A 18 7.93 -15.83 -1.99
N ARG A 19 9.22 -15.62 -1.78
CA ARG A 19 10.29 -16.52 -2.25
C ARG A 19 10.23 -16.74 -3.76
N LYS A 20 9.81 -15.72 -4.51
CA LYS A 20 9.64 -15.76 -5.96
C LYS A 20 10.25 -14.52 -6.59
N PRO A 21 10.69 -14.62 -7.87
CA PRO A 21 11.28 -13.46 -8.54
C PRO A 21 10.27 -12.33 -8.76
N ILE A 22 10.76 -11.14 -9.01
CA ILE A 22 9.94 -10.00 -9.36
C ILE A 22 9.14 -10.35 -10.62
N GLY A 23 7.87 -9.94 -10.65
CA GLY A 23 6.94 -10.31 -11.71
C GLY A 23 5.89 -11.30 -11.23
N LYS A 24 6.14 -11.97 -10.11
CA LYS A 24 5.18 -12.89 -9.48
C LYS A 24 4.66 -12.23 -8.20
N ALA A 25 3.46 -11.68 -8.26
CA ALA A 25 2.85 -10.87 -7.20
C ALA A 25 3.59 -9.54 -7.03
N ASN A 26 3.06 -8.66 -6.20
CA ASN A 26 3.63 -7.36 -5.93
C ASN A 26 3.94 -7.21 -4.44
N VAL A 27 4.92 -6.38 -4.12
CA VAL A 27 5.24 -6.01 -2.74
C VAL A 27 5.16 -4.51 -2.60
N ALA A 28 4.52 -4.05 -1.54
CA ALA A 28 4.46 -2.64 -1.19
C ALA A 28 4.92 -2.43 0.25
N LEU A 29 5.58 -1.33 0.49
CA LEU A 29 6.06 -0.94 1.81
C LEU A 29 5.90 0.55 1.98
N ALA A 30 5.34 0.95 3.11
CA ALA A 30 5.12 2.37 3.38
C ALA A 30 5.72 2.76 4.72
N GLU A 31 6.14 4.01 4.80
CA GLU A 31 6.66 4.61 6.02
C GLU A 31 5.98 5.98 6.17
N LEU A 32 5.25 6.15 7.26
CA LEU A 32 4.55 7.39 7.56
C LEU A 32 5.29 8.12 8.67
N HIS A 33 5.64 9.37 8.42
CA HIS A 33 6.28 10.24 9.39
C HIS A 33 5.33 11.35 9.77
N LEU A 34 4.85 11.34 11.00
CA LEU A 34 3.99 12.39 11.50
C LEU A 34 4.80 13.59 11.94
N LYS A 35 4.22 14.77 11.83
CA LYS A 35 4.86 16.02 12.24
C LYS A 35 5.28 15.99 13.71
N SER A 36 4.57 15.22 14.53
CA SER A 36 4.91 15.04 15.96
C SER A 36 6.21 14.27 16.19
N GLY A 37 6.77 13.63 15.17
CA GLY A 37 7.97 12.82 15.26
C GLY A 37 7.73 11.32 15.35
N ILE A 38 6.49 10.90 15.45
CA ILE A 38 6.12 9.48 15.47
C ILE A 38 6.14 8.93 14.04
N ALA A 39 6.64 7.70 13.88
CA ALA A 39 6.71 7.05 12.58
C ALA A 39 6.07 5.66 12.64
N PHE A 40 5.43 5.27 11.54
CA PHE A 40 4.83 3.95 11.37
C PHE A 40 5.34 3.31 10.08
N CYS A 41 5.44 1.97 10.09
CA CYS A 41 5.74 1.21 8.88
C CYS A 41 4.66 0.17 8.66
N ALA A 42 4.35 -0.10 7.39
CA ALA A 42 3.46 -1.18 7.02
C ALA A 42 3.91 -1.78 5.69
N GLY A 43 3.89 -3.10 5.59
CA GLY A 43 4.30 -3.79 4.37
C GLY A 43 3.33 -4.91 4.04
N ALA A 44 3.18 -5.22 2.76
CA ALA A 44 2.30 -6.28 2.32
C ALA A 44 2.70 -6.81 0.95
N THR A 45 2.23 -8.02 0.64
CA THR A 45 2.29 -8.57 -0.71
C THR A 45 0.87 -8.68 -1.26
N SER A 46 0.75 -8.89 -2.57
CA SER A 46 -0.55 -9.12 -3.20
C SER A 46 -1.07 -10.55 -3.00
N ARG A 47 -0.42 -11.32 -2.13
CA ARG A 47 -0.88 -12.66 -1.72
C ARG A 47 -1.47 -12.60 -0.33
N GLY A 48 -2.18 -13.67 0.06
CA GLY A 48 -2.80 -13.76 1.37
C GLY A 48 -2.07 -14.70 2.31
N GLY A 49 -2.55 -14.78 3.55
CA GLY A 49 -2.06 -15.70 4.55
C GLY A 49 -0.59 -15.53 4.85
N ARG A 50 0.14 -16.63 4.89
CA ARG A 50 1.57 -16.63 5.25
C ARG A 50 2.48 -15.99 4.20
N LYS A 51 1.93 -15.59 3.06
CA LYS A 51 2.70 -14.98 1.98
C LYS A 51 2.69 -13.45 2.03
N SER A 52 2.17 -12.87 3.11
CA SER A 52 2.12 -11.42 3.28
C SER A 52 2.22 -11.03 4.75
N PRO A 53 2.97 -9.97 5.09
CA PRO A 53 2.95 -9.41 6.45
C PRO A 53 1.54 -8.99 6.89
N ILE A 54 0.73 -8.50 5.97
CA ILE A 54 -0.70 -8.21 6.20
C ILE A 54 -1.47 -9.29 5.45
N PRO A 55 -1.94 -10.34 6.14
CA PRO A 55 -2.51 -11.50 5.47
C PRO A 55 -3.94 -11.34 4.98
N ASP A 56 -4.74 -10.52 5.65
CA ASP A 56 -6.16 -10.44 5.38
C ASP A 56 -6.49 -9.32 4.39
N ARG A 57 -7.55 -9.53 3.60
CA ARG A 57 -8.08 -8.49 2.74
C ARG A 57 -8.77 -7.41 3.58
N PRO A 58 -8.47 -6.14 3.35
CA PRO A 58 -9.20 -5.08 4.02
C PRO A 58 -10.67 -5.11 3.62
N LYS A 59 -11.55 -4.73 4.54
CA LYS A 59 -12.97 -4.60 4.24
C LYS A 59 -13.18 -3.41 3.30
N PRO A 60 -14.06 -3.55 2.27
CA PRO A 60 -14.41 -2.41 1.45
C PRO A 60 -15.14 -1.33 2.27
N LYS A 61 -15.06 -0.09 1.81
CA LYS A 61 -15.72 1.03 2.47
C LYS A 61 -17.23 0.80 2.65
N SER A 62 -17.84 0.11 1.68
CA SER A 62 -19.27 -0.19 1.71
C SER A 62 -19.69 -1.07 2.88
N VAL A 63 -18.76 -1.79 3.51
CA VAL A 63 -19.04 -2.63 4.70
C VAL A 63 -18.20 -2.21 5.91
N GLY A 64 -17.83 -0.94 5.98
CA GLY A 64 -17.14 -0.36 7.13
C GLY A 64 -15.64 -0.28 7.05
N GLY A 65 -15.05 -0.57 5.90
CA GLY A 65 -13.60 -0.43 5.70
C GLY A 65 -13.18 0.99 5.35
N GLN A 66 -11.90 1.19 5.15
CA GLN A 66 -11.33 2.52 4.92
C GLN A 66 -11.53 3.00 3.49
N PHE A 67 -11.38 2.12 2.50
CA PHE A 67 -11.38 2.49 1.10
C PHE A 67 -12.18 1.48 0.29
N GLN A 68 -12.62 1.90 -0.90
CA GLN A 68 -13.40 1.04 -1.79
C GLN A 68 -12.50 0.58 -2.94
N PRO A 69 -12.19 -0.74 -3.02
CA PRO A 69 -11.43 -1.26 -4.16
C PRO A 69 -12.28 -1.22 -5.42
N ILE A 70 -11.63 -1.10 -6.57
CA ILE A 70 -12.32 -1.10 -7.86
C ILE A 70 -11.96 -2.35 -8.66
N THR A 71 -12.79 -2.63 -9.67
CA THR A 71 -12.53 -3.71 -10.62
C THR A 71 -11.54 -3.21 -11.67
N ASP A 72 -10.47 -3.95 -11.89
CA ASP A 72 -9.50 -3.62 -12.92
C ASP A 72 -10.16 -3.83 -14.30
N THR A 73 -10.17 -2.79 -15.13
CA THR A 73 -10.81 -2.84 -16.44
C THR A 73 -10.10 -3.81 -17.38
N ARG A 74 -8.81 -4.04 -17.19
CA ARG A 74 -8.03 -4.96 -18.03
C ARG A 74 -8.30 -6.43 -17.72
N THR A 75 -8.39 -6.79 -16.45
CA THR A 75 -8.54 -8.19 -16.03
C THR A 75 -9.93 -8.54 -15.55
N GLN A 76 -10.80 -7.55 -15.37
CA GLN A 76 -12.16 -7.71 -14.82
C GLN A 76 -12.17 -8.30 -13.41
N ARG A 77 -11.08 -8.14 -12.65
CA ARG A 77 -10.98 -8.65 -11.29
C ARG A 77 -11.12 -7.51 -10.27
N LEU A 78 -11.81 -7.80 -9.18
CA LEU A 78 -11.85 -6.87 -8.04
C LEU A 78 -10.47 -6.86 -7.37
N MET A 79 -9.88 -5.68 -7.25
CA MET A 79 -8.50 -5.53 -6.78
C MET A 79 -8.43 -5.32 -5.27
N ASP A 80 -9.03 -6.25 -4.52
CA ASP A 80 -9.10 -6.16 -3.06
C ASP A 80 -7.94 -6.87 -2.34
N THR A 81 -7.01 -7.47 -3.10
CA THR A 81 -5.80 -8.10 -2.53
C THR A 81 -4.53 -7.32 -2.86
N ASP A 82 -4.64 -6.17 -3.52
CA ASP A 82 -3.47 -5.37 -3.88
C ASP A 82 -2.64 -5.02 -2.64
N ALA A 83 -1.32 -5.11 -2.79
CA ALA A 83 -0.40 -4.80 -1.70
C ALA A 83 -0.60 -3.37 -1.19
N GLU A 84 -0.75 -2.40 -2.09
CA GLU A 84 -0.96 -1.00 -1.74
C GLU A 84 -2.26 -0.80 -0.98
N TYR A 85 -3.32 -1.49 -1.38
CA TYR A 85 -4.61 -1.42 -0.71
C TYR A 85 -4.49 -1.89 0.74
N LYS A 86 -3.79 -3.00 0.97
CA LYS A 86 -3.56 -3.52 2.32
C LYS A 86 -2.76 -2.54 3.18
N VAL A 87 -1.68 -2.00 2.63
CA VAL A 87 -0.78 -1.08 3.34
C VAL A 87 -1.51 0.20 3.71
N LEU A 88 -2.21 0.82 2.77
CA LEU A 88 -2.90 2.07 3.01
C LEU A 88 -4.09 1.89 3.96
N SER A 89 -4.78 0.77 3.87
CA SER A 89 -5.89 0.45 4.80
C SER A 89 -5.39 0.29 6.22
N GLU A 90 -4.25 -0.39 6.41
CA GLU A 90 -3.64 -0.58 7.73
C GLU A 90 -3.21 0.75 8.34
N ILE A 91 -2.57 1.61 7.54
CA ILE A 91 -2.16 2.93 8.00
C ILE A 91 -3.37 3.78 8.35
N ALA A 92 -4.41 3.75 7.51
CA ALA A 92 -5.64 4.50 7.77
C ALA A 92 -6.34 4.02 9.04
N ASP A 93 -6.38 2.71 9.28
CA ASP A 93 -6.95 2.15 10.51
C ASP A 93 -6.20 2.67 11.75
N THR A 94 -4.87 2.70 11.69
CA THR A 94 -4.04 3.19 12.79
C THR A 94 -4.29 4.68 13.03
N LEU A 95 -4.35 5.48 11.97
CA LEU A 95 -4.59 6.92 12.09
C LEU A 95 -5.98 7.21 12.64
N GLU A 96 -6.98 6.48 12.19
CA GLU A 96 -8.35 6.68 12.66
C GLU A 96 -8.50 6.30 14.13
N MET A 97 -7.79 5.26 14.57
CA MET A 97 -7.85 4.78 15.95
C MET A 97 -7.17 5.72 16.94
N PHE A 98 -6.01 6.30 16.58
CA PHE A 98 -5.16 7.05 17.50
C PHE A 98 -5.05 8.55 17.19
N TYR A 99 -5.51 8.99 16.04
CA TYR A 99 -5.36 10.36 15.57
C TYR A 99 -6.65 10.83 14.92
N ASP A 100 -6.67 12.07 14.42
CA ASP A 100 -7.83 12.58 13.66
C ASP A 100 -7.51 12.70 12.18
N LEU A 101 -8.51 13.06 11.37
CA LEU A 101 -8.37 13.17 9.92
C LEU A 101 -7.52 14.36 9.48
N GLN A 102 -7.23 15.29 10.40
CA GLN A 102 -6.43 16.48 10.11
C GLN A 102 -4.97 16.31 10.50
N VAL A 103 -4.57 15.09 10.91
CA VAL A 103 -3.18 14.82 11.30
C VAL A 103 -2.22 15.16 10.16
N GLU A 104 -1.10 15.80 10.49
CA GLU A 104 -0.12 16.24 9.52
C GLU A 104 1.07 15.27 9.46
N GLY A 105 1.57 15.03 8.26
CA GLY A 105 2.73 14.17 8.09
C GLY A 105 3.06 13.92 6.63
N GLU A 106 3.99 13.00 6.41
CA GLU A 106 4.42 12.59 5.08
C GLU A 106 4.42 11.07 5.00
N LEU A 107 3.79 10.55 3.96
CA LEU A 107 3.72 9.11 3.68
C LEU A 107 4.59 8.79 2.48
N TYR A 108 5.55 7.91 2.67
CA TYR A 108 6.42 7.41 1.60
C TYR A 108 6.02 5.97 1.30
N LEU A 109 5.55 5.74 0.09
CA LEU A 109 5.11 4.42 -0.36
C LEU A 109 6.00 3.94 -1.50
N TYR A 110 6.59 2.76 -1.32
CA TYR A 110 7.29 2.05 -2.39
C TYR A 110 6.47 0.82 -2.79
N THR A 111 6.26 0.66 -4.08
CA THR A 111 5.67 -0.55 -4.65
C THR A 111 6.57 -1.01 -5.79
N GLU A 112 6.73 -2.31 -5.98
CA GLU A 112 7.63 -2.82 -7.02
C GLU A 112 7.18 -2.39 -8.40
N PHE A 113 5.87 -2.45 -8.65
CA PHE A 113 5.29 -2.08 -9.93
C PHE A 113 4.54 -0.76 -9.83
N GLN A 114 4.56 -0.01 -10.94
CA GLN A 114 3.80 1.23 -11.07
C GLN A 114 2.36 1.00 -10.61
N PRO A 115 1.79 1.91 -9.81
CA PRO A 115 0.41 1.77 -9.36
C PRO A 115 -0.54 1.63 -10.54
N CYS A 116 -1.39 0.60 -10.49
CA CYS A 116 -2.40 0.37 -11.51
C CYS A 116 -3.62 1.28 -11.28
N GLU A 117 -4.64 1.12 -12.11
CA GLU A 117 -5.88 1.88 -11.99
C GLU A 117 -6.49 1.78 -10.59
N SER A 118 -6.56 0.55 -10.05
CA SER A 118 -7.08 0.31 -8.71
C SER A 118 -6.25 1.00 -7.64
N CYS A 119 -4.93 0.84 -7.71
CA CYS A 119 -4.03 1.43 -6.72
C CYS A 119 -4.08 2.95 -6.76
N SER A 120 -4.19 3.54 -7.95
CA SER A 120 -4.32 4.99 -8.11
C SER A 120 -5.61 5.50 -7.47
N SER A 121 -6.70 4.73 -7.57
CA SER A 121 -7.95 5.07 -6.91
C SER A 121 -7.80 5.07 -5.39
N ILE A 122 -7.15 4.05 -4.83
CA ILE A 122 -6.92 3.96 -3.39
C ILE A 122 -6.04 5.11 -2.90
N LEU A 123 -5.01 5.46 -3.66
CA LEU A 123 -4.15 6.61 -3.32
C LEU A 123 -4.95 7.91 -3.25
N ARG A 124 -5.84 8.15 -4.20
CA ARG A 124 -6.72 9.33 -4.18
C ARG A 124 -7.65 9.31 -2.98
N GLN A 125 -8.23 8.16 -2.66
CA GLN A 125 -9.12 8.04 -1.51
C GLN A 125 -8.37 8.33 -0.21
N PHE A 126 -7.12 7.88 -0.11
CA PHE A 126 -6.27 8.19 1.04
C PHE A 126 -6.02 9.69 1.15
N GLU A 127 -5.66 10.34 0.06
CA GLU A 127 -5.39 11.79 0.04
C GLU A 127 -6.64 12.59 0.41
N GLU A 128 -7.81 12.17 -0.04
CA GLU A 128 -9.06 12.83 0.30
C GLU A 128 -9.41 12.68 1.77
N LYS A 129 -9.12 11.51 2.34
CA LYS A 129 -9.43 11.24 3.76
C LYS A 129 -8.46 11.93 4.71
N PHE A 130 -7.18 12.00 4.34
CA PHE A 130 -6.12 12.61 5.16
C PHE A 130 -5.44 13.73 4.39
N PRO A 131 -6.12 14.87 4.21
CA PRO A 131 -5.62 15.93 3.33
C PRO A 131 -4.36 16.63 3.81
N SER A 132 -4.00 16.48 5.08
CA SER A 132 -2.79 17.09 5.64
C SER A 132 -1.57 16.17 5.62
N ILE A 133 -1.71 14.97 5.03
CA ILE A 133 -0.60 14.06 4.82
C ILE A 133 -0.16 14.15 3.36
N SER A 134 1.12 14.47 3.14
CA SER A 134 1.71 14.50 1.80
C SER A 134 2.10 13.10 1.38
N LEU A 135 1.76 12.71 0.17
CA LEU A 135 1.97 11.35 -0.34
C LEU A 135 3.10 11.35 -1.37
N HIS A 136 4.09 10.48 -1.16
CA HIS A 136 5.23 10.29 -2.05
C HIS A 136 5.27 8.83 -2.48
N VAL A 137 5.16 8.55 -3.78
CA VAL A 137 5.06 7.19 -4.31
C VAL A 137 6.24 6.89 -5.20
N PHE A 138 6.87 5.74 -4.99
CA PHE A 138 8.03 5.27 -5.75
C PHE A 138 7.77 3.89 -6.31
N TRP A 139 8.30 3.60 -7.51
CA TRP A 139 8.26 2.26 -8.10
C TRP A 139 9.46 2.06 -9.02
N ASP A 140 9.79 0.79 -9.30
CA ASP A 140 10.92 0.46 -10.17
C ASP A 140 10.51 -0.14 -11.51
N TYR A 141 9.33 -0.76 -11.60
CA TYR A 141 8.92 -1.50 -12.80
C TYR A 141 7.59 -0.98 -13.35
N PRO A 142 7.41 -0.96 -14.67
CA PRO A 142 6.14 -0.49 -15.26
C PRO A 142 5.02 -1.50 -15.03
N TYR A 143 3.78 -1.03 -15.05
CA TYR A 143 2.58 -1.86 -14.99
C TYR A 143 1.78 -1.66 -16.28
N PRO A 144 1.30 -2.74 -16.92
CA PRO A 144 1.47 -4.15 -16.53
C PRO A 144 2.89 -4.64 -16.73
N PRO A 145 3.31 -5.71 -16.02
CA PRO A 145 4.64 -6.27 -16.20
C PRO A 145 4.86 -6.70 -17.64
N LYS A 146 6.06 -6.49 -18.17
CA LYS A 146 6.36 -6.95 -19.51
C LYS A 146 6.40 -8.47 -19.56
N PRO A 147 5.91 -9.07 -20.65
CA PRO A 147 5.94 -10.53 -20.81
C PRO A 147 7.35 -11.10 -20.84
#